data_fc20ff26068a7762d14e995b7f93ba0b
#
_entry.id   fc20ff26068a7762d14e995b7f93ba0b
#
_cell.length_a   1.000
_cell.length_b   1.000
_cell.length_c   1.000
_cell.angle_alpha   90.00
_cell.angle_beta   90.00
_cell.angle_gamma   90.00
#
_symmetry.space_group_name_H-M   'P 1'
#
loop_
_entity.id
_entity.type
_entity.pdbx_description
1 polymer ?
#
loop_
_entity_poly.entity_id
_entity_poly.type
_entity_poly.pdbx_seq_one_letter_code
_entity_poly.pdbx_strand_id
1 'polypeptide(L)'
;RQRQMCIRDRGYKTVFFGGPMDEEMVAEATGYMQTRPIIATGHFAIGGLAAAMRRCCLIITNDSGPMHVAISQKVPIVAMYGPSNPKLYGPYTKDAVIVTAQPPCQGCADGMKHSCDDLQCMSRMTVEQVVAAAEKMLEK
;
A
#
# COMPACT_ATOMS: atom_id res chain seq x y z
N ARG A 1 -13.78 -7.81 9.38
CA ARG A 1 -14.52 -6.86 10.27
C ARG A 1 -13.79 -6.56 11.59
N GLN A 2 -13.26 -7.54 12.33
CA GLN A 2 -12.62 -7.31 13.63
C GLN A 2 -11.27 -6.57 13.56
N ARG A 3 -10.49 -6.70 12.47
CA ARG A 3 -9.12 -6.17 12.38
C ARG A 3 -9.02 -4.74 11.86
N GLN A 4 -9.99 -4.26 11.09
CA GLN A 4 -10.11 -2.81 10.82
C GLN A 4 -10.38 -2.01 12.13
N MET A 5 -10.94 -2.66 13.14
CA MET A 5 -11.08 -2.07 14.48
C MET A 5 -9.73 -1.84 15.16
N CYS A 6 -8.73 -2.71 15.00
CA CYS A 6 -7.46 -2.60 15.71
C CYS A 6 -6.64 -1.34 15.34
N ILE A 7 -6.58 -0.97 14.08
CA ILE A 7 -5.90 0.28 13.63
C ILE A 7 -6.72 1.50 14.08
N ARG A 8 -8.03 1.43 14.01
CA ARG A 8 -8.94 2.49 14.47
C ARG A 8 -8.85 2.72 15.98
N ASP A 9 -8.87 1.66 16.77
CA ASP A 9 -8.88 1.73 18.24
C ASP A 9 -7.57 2.32 18.80
N ARG A 10 -6.51 2.36 17.96
CA ARG A 10 -5.25 3.08 18.22
C ARG A 10 -5.28 4.57 17.83
N GLY A 11 -6.43 5.09 17.37
CA GLY A 11 -6.62 6.51 17.06
C GLY A 11 -6.02 7.01 15.74
N TYR A 12 -5.57 6.12 14.85
CA TYR A 12 -5.02 6.51 13.55
C TYR A 12 -6.12 6.95 12.58
N LYS A 13 -5.87 8.05 11.86
CA LYS A 13 -6.69 8.52 10.75
C LYS A 13 -6.19 7.94 9.44
N THR A 14 -7.10 7.40 8.63
CA THR A 14 -6.80 6.87 7.31
C THR A 14 -6.92 7.95 6.26
N VAL A 15 -5.94 8.05 5.37
CA VAL A 15 -5.95 8.93 4.20
C VAL A 15 -5.75 8.10 2.94
N PHE A 16 -6.59 8.29 1.94
CA PHE A 16 -6.45 7.67 0.63
C PHE A 16 -5.81 8.65 -0.34
N PHE A 17 -4.66 8.26 -0.89
CA PHE A 17 -3.98 8.96 -1.96
C PHE A 17 -4.20 8.18 -3.27
N GLY A 18 -4.29 8.91 -4.38
CA GLY A 18 -4.43 8.33 -5.71
C GLY A 18 -4.53 9.41 -6.77
N GLY A 19 -4.47 8.99 -8.03
CA GLY A 19 -4.79 9.86 -9.15
C GLY A 19 -6.30 10.04 -9.35
N PRO A 20 -6.72 10.89 -10.30
CA PRO A 20 -8.15 11.05 -10.62
C PRO A 20 -8.83 9.75 -11.06
N MET A 21 -8.09 8.82 -11.66
CA MET A 21 -8.63 7.53 -12.12
C MET A 21 -8.91 6.54 -10.97
N ASP A 22 -8.43 6.83 -9.76
CA ASP A 22 -8.60 5.95 -8.59
C ASP A 22 -9.86 6.31 -7.78
N GLU A 23 -10.59 7.37 -8.15
CA GLU A 23 -11.71 7.90 -7.38
C GLU A 23 -12.83 6.87 -7.18
N GLU A 24 -13.20 6.15 -8.23
CA GLU A 24 -14.26 5.13 -8.16
C GLU A 24 -13.85 3.97 -7.22
N MET A 25 -12.63 3.46 -7.37
CA MET A 25 -12.09 2.39 -6.53
C MET A 25 -12.00 2.82 -5.06
N VAL A 26 -11.56 4.05 -4.80
CA VAL A 26 -11.49 4.61 -3.45
C VAL A 26 -12.89 4.81 -2.86
N ALA A 27 -13.86 5.25 -3.65
CA ALA A 27 -15.24 5.38 -3.22
C ALA A 27 -15.84 4.02 -2.83
N GLU A 28 -15.61 2.98 -3.64
CA GLU A 28 -16.02 1.61 -3.31
C GLU A 28 -15.36 1.13 -2.01
N ALA A 29 -14.04 1.24 -1.91
CA ALA A 29 -13.30 0.80 -0.72
C ALA A 29 -13.76 1.52 0.56
N THR A 30 -14.03 2.82 0.49
CA THR A 30 -14.48 3.62 1.62
C THR A 30 -15.91 3.34 2.03
N GLY A 31 -16.75 2.86 1.12
CA GLY A 31 -18.12 2.42 1.39
C GLY A 31 -18.20 1.27 2.40
N TYR A 32 -17.16 0.46 2.52
CA TYR A 32 -17.06 -0.62 3.52
C TYR A 32 -16.48 -0.18 4.87
N MET A 33 -16.02 1.08 4.99
CA MET A 33 -15.39 1.58 6.20
C MET A 33 -16.41 2.06 7.21
N GLN A 34 -16.21 1.73 8.48
CA GLN A 34 -17.05 2.23 9.58
C GLN A 34 -16.66 3.64 10.04
N THR A 35 -15.45 4.09 9.69
CA THR A 35 -14.94 5.43 9.99
C THR A 35 -14.77 6.22 8.70
N ARG A 36 -15.01 7.51 8.75
CA ARG A 36 -14.84 8.39 7.60
C ARG A 36 -13.35 8.67 7.36
N PRO A 37 -12.74 8.15 6.29
CA PRO A 37 -11.36 8.46 5.94
C PRO A 37 -11.26 9.86 5.32
N ILE A 38 -10.03 10.35 5.19
CA ILE A 38 -9.72 11.52 4.36
C ILE A 38 -9.49 11.02 2.95
N ILE A 39 -10.23 11.54 1.98
CA ILE A 39 -10.07 11.23 0.56
C ILE A 39 -9.25 12.35 -0.05
N ALA A 40 -8.10 12.01 -0.60
CA ALA A 40 -7.14 12.93 -1.20
C ALA A 40 -6.76 12.52 -2.64
N THR A 41 -7.61 11.69 -3.27
CA THR A 41 -7.47 11.26 -4.67
C THR A 41 -7.63 12.46 -5.60
N GLY A 42 -6.74 12.58 -6.59
CA GLY A 42 -6.79 13.67 -7.58
C GLY A 42 -6.39 15.06 -7.06
N HIS A 43 -6.14 15.22 -5.75
CA HIS A 43 -5.91 16.54 -5.14
C HIS A 43 -4.48 17.05 -5.23
N PHE A 44 -3.49 16.19 -5.53
CA PHE A 44 -2.10 16.55 -5.45
C PHE A 44 -1.33 16.30 -6.75
N ALA A 45 -0.57 17.31 -7.19
CA ALA A 45 0.60 17.07 -8.00
C ALA A 45 1.70 16.39 -7.16
N ILE A 46 2.74 15.83 -7.79
CA ILE A 46 3.75 15.00 -7.14
C ILE A 46 4.43 15.67 -5.93
N GLY A 47 4.69 16.97 -6.00
CA GLY A 47 5.27 17.72 -4.88
C GLY A 47 4.32 17.87 -3.69
N GLY A 48 3.04 18.10 -3.96
CA GLY A 48 1.98 18.13 -2.95
C GLY A 48 1.76 16.77 -2.31
N LEU A 49 1.79 15.70 -3.11
CA LEU A 49 1.72 14.32 -2.63
C LEU A 49 2.88 14.01 -1.68
N ALA A 50 4.11 14.36 -2.05
CA ALA A 50 5.27 14.18 -1.19
C ALA A 50 5.13 14.91 0.15
N ALA A 51 4.69 16.18 0.11
CA ALA A 51 4.47 16.99 1.33
C ALA A 51 3.36 16.40 2.22
N ALA A 52 2.29 15.88 1.63
CA ALA A 52 1.20 15.23 2.36
C ALA A 52 1.65 13.90 2.97
N MET A 53 2.35 13.06 2.20
CA MET A 53 2.87 11.77 2.66
C MET A 53 3.84 11.93 3.83
N ARG A 54 4.69 12.95 3.82
CA ARG A 54 5.61 13.25 4.93
C ARG A 54 4.92 13.46 6.28
N ARG A 55 3.62 13.75 6.29
CA ARG A 55 2.80 13.92 7.50
C ARG A 55 2.17 12.61 7.98
N CYS A 56 2.31 11.53 7.24
CA CYS A 56 1.82 10.22 7.62
C CYS A 56 2.85 9.51 8.51
N CYS A 57 2.38 8.75 9.48
CA CYS A 57 3.23 7.88 10.30
C CYS A 57 3.58 6.57 9.60
N LEU A 58 2.75 6.15 8.63
CA LEU A 58 2.93 4.94 7.85
C LEU A 58 2.23 5.10 6.49
N ILE A 59 2.82 4.55 5.44
CA ILE A 59 2.19 4.41 4.13
C ILE A 59 2.06 2.92 3.81
N ILE A 60 0.85 2.51 3.42
CA ILE A 60 0.57 1.19 2.85
C ILE A 60 0.37 1.39 1.35
N THR A 61 1.15 0.71 0.53
CA THR A 61 1.16 0.96 -0.92
C THR A 61 1.52 -0.29 -1.71
N ASN A 62 1.12 -0.33 -2.97
CA ASN A 62 1.63 -1.29 -3.94
C ASN A 62 3.02 -0.87 -4.44
N ASP A 63 3.71 -1.76 -5.17
CA ASP A 63 4.87 -1.40 -5.97
C ASP A 63 4.45 -0.44 -7.10
N SER A 64 4.66 0.85 -6.87
CA SER A 64 4.18 1.93 -7.74
C SER A 64 4.96 3.23 -7.51
N GLY A 65 4.76 4.23 -8.38
CA GLY A 65 5.35 5.56 -8.22
C GLY A 65 5.18 6.18 -6.83
N PRO A 66 3.98 6.19 -6.24
CA PRO A 66 3.74 6.66 -4.88
C PRO A 66 4.61 6.02 -3.79
N MET A 67 4.98 4.73 -3.93
CA MET A 67 5.93 4.08 -3.02
C MET A 67 7.28 4.80 -3.00
N HIS A 68 7.84 5.12 -4.17
CA HIS A 68 9.11 5.81 -4.28
C HIS A 68 9.04 7.25 -3.75
N VAL A 69 7.89 7.90 -3.90
CA VAL A 69 7.63 9.22 -3.29
C VAL A 69 7.68 9.10 -1.76
N ALA A 70 6.98 8.12 -1.17
CA ALA A 70 7.01 7.90 0.28
C ALA A 70 8.43 7.62 0.81
N ILE A 71 9.21 6.79 0.09
CA ILE A 71 10.61 6.51 0.42
C ILE A 71 11.45 7.80 0.42
N SER A 72 11.29 8.65 -0.59
CA SER A 72 12.02 9.93 -0.68
C SER A 72 11.73 10.86 0.49
N GLN A 73 10.55 10.73 1.10
CA GLN A 73 10.13 11.49 2.28
C GLN A 73 10.51 10.80 3.61
N LYS A 74 11.18 9.64 3.55
CA LYS A 74 11.59 8.84 4.73
C LYS A 74 10.40 8.41 5.60
N VAL A 75 9.24 8.20 4.99
CA VAL A 75 8.07 7.69 5.70
C VAL A 75 8.18 6.17 5.77
N PRO A 76 7.89 5.55 6.93
CA PRO A 76 7.78 4.10 7.04
C PRO A 76 6.74 3.53 6.10
N ILE A 77 7.02 2.38 5.47
CA ILE A 77 6.13 1.78 4.49
C ILE A 77 5.88 0.29 4.70
N VAL A 78 4.64 -0.10 4.38
CA VAL A 78 4.27 -1.48 4.08
C VAL A 78 4.04 -1.56 2.57
N ALA A 79 4.92 -2.27 1.87
CA ALA A 79 4.90 -2.38 0.42
C ALA A 79 4.36 -3.76 -0.01
N MET A 80 3.27 -3.75 -0.76
CA MET A 80 2.65 -4.96 -1.31
C MET A 80 3.20 -5.23 -2.70
N TYR A 81 3.76 -6.41 -2.88
CA TYR A 81 4.31 -6.86 -4.16
C TYR A 81 3.50 -8.01 -4.72
N GLY A 82 2.95 -7.79 -5.90
CA GLY A 82 2.28 -8.80 -6.70
C GLY A 82 3.26 -9.46 -7.68
N PRO A 83 3.12 -9.19 -9.00
CA PRO A 83 3.93 -9.83 -10.04
C PRO A 83 5.38 -9.35 -10.08
N SER A 84 5.67 -8.15 -9.60
CA SER A 84 7.02 -7.58 -9.60
C SER A 84 7.93 -8.20 -8.54
N ASN A 85 9.23 -8.20 -8.82
CA ASN A 85 10.23 -8.77 -7.94
C ASN A 85 10.76 -7.72 -6.95
N PRO A 86 10.49 -7.86 -5.64
CA PRO A 86 10.94 -6.88 -4.65
C PRO A 86 12.47 -6.79 -4.51
N LYS A 87 13.22 -7.78 -4.98
CA LYS A 87 14.69 -7.71 -4.99
C LYS A 87 15.23 -6.77 -6.07
N LEU A 88 14.46 -6.54 -7.15
CA LEU A 88 14.84 -5.67 -8.25
C LEU A 88 14.24 -4.26 -8.12
N TYR A 89 13.00 -4.17 -7.65
CA TYR A 89 12.25 -2.91 -7.58
C TYR A 89 11.99 -2.46 -6.15
N GLY A 90 12.52 -3.16 -5.19
CA GLY A 90 12.25 -3.14 -3.77
C GLY A 90 12.09 -1.79 -3.14
N PRO A 91 11.54 -1.65 -1.95
CA PRO A 91 11.70 -0.41 -1.22
C PRO A 91 13.17 -0.35 -0.75
N TYR A 92 13.97 0.53 -1.37
CA TYR A 92 15.38 0.72 -1.00
C TYR A 92 15.50 1.56 0.29
N THR A 93 14.89 1.07 1.36
CA THR A 93 14.90 1.69 2.68
C THR A 93 14.88 0.64 3.78
N LYS A 94 15.42 0.98 4.96
CA LYS A 94 15.36 0.14 6.16
C LYS A 94 13.98 0.19 6.84
N ASP A 95 13.22 1.24 6.57
CA ASP A 95 11.92 1.50 7.17
C ASP A 95 10.79 0.98 6.29
N ALA A 96 10.94 -0.26 5.84
CA ALA A 96 9.94 -0.94 5.03
C ALA A 96 9.70 -2.37 5.48
N VAL A 97 8.45 -2.82 5.34
CA VAL A 97 8.06 -4.23 5.38
C VAL A 97 7.46 -4.58 4.04
N ILE A 98 7.98 -5.65 3.43
CA ILE A 98 7.47 -6.19 2.18
C ILE A 98 6.45 -7.29 2.50
N VAL A 99 5.27 -7.17 1.90
CA VAL A 99 4.22 -8.20 1.95
C VAL A 99 4.05 -8.79 0.56
N THR A 100 4.16 -10.11 0.47
CA THR A 100 3.96 -10.87 -0.76
C THR A 100 3.20 -12.15 -0.48
N ALA A 101 2.46 -12.66 -1.47
CA ALA A 101 1.82 -13.96 -1.38
C ALA A 101 2.78 -15.14 -1.63
N GLN A 102 4.00 -14.87 -2.08
CA GLN A 102 5.03 -15.85 -2.43
C GLN A 102 4.53 -17.02 -3.30
N PRO A 103 3.81 -16.77 -4.40
CA PRO A 103 3.44 -17.83 -5.31
C PRO A 103 4.68 -18.37 -6.04
N PRO A 104 4.62 -19.59 -6.59
CA PRO A 104 5.73 -20.15 -7.37
C PRO A 104 6.14 -19.28 -8.57
N CYS A 105 5.22 -18.46 -9.07
CA CYS A 105 5.42 -17.57 -10.22
C CYS A 105 5.77 -16.13 -9.85
N GLN A 106 6.14 -15.83 -8.62
CA GLN A 106 6.50 -14.47 -8.22
C GLN A 106 7.69 -13.94 -9.02
N GLY A 107 7.62 -12.66 -9.44
CA GLY A 107 8.61 -12.05 -10.29
C GLY A 107 8.36 -12.24 -11.78
N CYS A 108 7.19 -12.68 -12.19
CA CYS A 108 6.85 -12.94 -13.59
C CYS A 108 6.83 -11.67 -14.47
N ALA A 109 6.73 -10.47 -13.87
CA ALA A 109 6.78 -9.21 -14.58
C ALA A 109 8.19 -8.85 -15.12
N ASP A 110 9.22 -9.52 -14.62
CA ASP A 110 10.63 -9.23 -14.96
C ASP A 110 11.04 -9.78 -16.34
N GLY A 111 10.10 -10.04 -17.21
CA GLY A 111 10.35 -10.47 -18.58
C GLY A 111 9.37 -11.49 -19.13
N MET A 112 8.39 -11.92 -18.39
CA MET A 112 7.44 -12.93 -18.84
C MET A 112 5.99 -12.62 -18.50
N LYS A 113 5.24 -12.37 -19.57
CA LYS A 113 3.79 -12.45 -19.71
C LYS A 113 2.93 -11.46 -18.93
N HIS A 114 2.44 -10.55 -19.70
CA HIS A 114 1.34 -9.64 -19.37
C HIS A 114 -0.05 -10.33 -19.37
N SER A 115 -0.16 -11.63 -19.50
CA SER A 115 -1.42 -12.38 -19.44
C SER A 115 -1.33 -13.45 -18.35
N CYS A 116 -1.76 -13.08 -17.16
CA CYS A 116 -1.96 -14.02 -16.06
C CYS A 116 -3.43 -14.01 -15.70
N ASP A 117 -4.10 -15.13 -15.94
CA ASP A 117 -5.54 -15.27 -15.66
C ASP A 117 -5.82 -15.55 -14.17
N ASP A 118 -4.81 -15.89 -13.38
CA ASP A 118 -4.99 -16.37 -12.02
C ASP A 118 -4.61 -15.35 -10.92
N LEU A 119 -3.74 -14.39 -11.20
CA LEU A 119 -3.30 -13.34 -10.26
C LEU A 119 -3.06 -13.80 -8.81
N GLN A 120 -2.58 -15.04 -8.61
CA GLN A 120 -2.36 -15.61 -7.26
C GLN A 120 -1.42 -14.78 -6.40
N CYS A 121 -0.52 -14.03 -7.02
CA CYS A 121 0.37 -13.09 -6.34
C CYS A 121 -0.37 -11.95 -5.63
N MET A 122 -1.61 -11.67 -6.02
CA MET A 122 -2.47 -10.69 -5.37
C MET A 122 -3.56 -11.36 -4.55
N SER A 123 -4.28 -12.34 -5.13
CA SER A 123 -5.45 -12.96 -4.50
C SER A 123 -5.13 -13.77 -3.23
N ARG A 124 -3.91 -14.28 -3.11
CA ARG A 124 -3.43 -14.99 -1.91
C ARG A 124 -2.86 -14.06 -0.83
N MET A 125 -2.66 -12.78 -1.14
CA MET A 125 -2.24 -11.81 -0.14
C MET A 125 -3.44 -11.48 0.75
N THR A 126 -3.34 -11.74 2.04
CA THR A 126 -4.47 -11.54 2.94
C THR A 126 -4.40 -10.19 3.64
N VAL A 127 -5.57 -9.67 4.00
CA VAL A 127 -5.68 -8.44 4.81
C VAL A 127 -4.90 -8.56 6.11
N GLU A 128 -4.90 -9.76 6.70
CA GLU A 128 -4.20 -10.06 7.94
C GLU A 128 -2.69 -9.85 7.84
N GLN A 129 -2.10 -10.28 6.73
CA GLN A 129 -0.67 -10.10 6.48
C GLN A 129 -0.31 -8.62 6.42
N VAL A 130 -1.12 -7.82 5.72
CA VAL A 130 -0.90 -6.38 5.60
C VAL A 130 -1.10 -5.65 6.92
N VAL A 131 -2.16 -6.00 7.67
CA VAL A 131 -2.45 -5.40 8.99
C VAL A 131 -1.34 -5.74 9.98
N ALA A 132 -0.89 -7.00 10.07
CA ALA A 132 0.19 -7.39 10.95
C ALA A 132 1.51 -6.66 10.63
N ALA A 133 1.80 -6.47 9.32
CA ALA A 133 2.95 -5.68 8.89
C ALA A 133 2.84 -4.20 9.31
N ALA A 134 1.64 -3.61 9.19
CA ALA A 134 1.37 -2.24 9.58
C ALA A 134 1.51 -2.04 11.10
N GLU A 135 0.94 -2.94 11.90
CA GLU A 135 1.06 -2.92 13.36
C GLU A 135 2.51 -2.97 13.81
N LYS A 136 3.30 -3.90 13.26
CA LYS A 136 4.73 -4.02 13.53
C LYS A 136 5.51 -2.73 13.23
N MET A 137 5.11 -1.99 12.19
CA MET A 137 5.76 -0.73 11.83
C MET A 137 5.34 0.43 12.73
N LEU A 138 4.11 0.42 13.23
CA LEU A 138 3.56 1.46 14.12
C LEU A 138 4.00 1.29 15.59
N GLU A 139 4.53 0.13 15.96
CA GLU A 139 5.06 -0.15 17.32
C GLU A 139 6.52 0.25 17.51
N LYS A 140 7.22 0.66 16.44
CA LYS A 140 8.59 1.18 16.46
C LYS A 140 8.63 2.66 16.84
#